data_814a05e814486f77f1203eebaeecd882
#
_entry.id   814a05e814486f77f1203eebaeecd882
#
_cell.length_a   1.000
_cell.length_b   1.000
_cell.length_c   1.000
_cell.angle_alpha   90.00
_cell.angle_beta   90.00
_cell.angle_gamma   90.00
#
_symmetry.space_group_name_H-M   'P 1'
#
loop_
_entity.id
_entity.type
_entity.pdbx_description
1 polymer ?
#
loop_
_entity_poly.entity_id
_entity_poly.type
_entity_poly.pdbx_seq_one_letter_code
_entity_poly.pdbx_strand_id
1 'polypeptide(L)'
;MNAVWWVVGVSPVILLAGLVWRFRLVGKRHGRADWGGSFLNHLDGVMRVFTARYHRLEHDPLPVPVSGGAIIASNHLSGADPLLLSSASPRPLRFVIATEQYEHPMLRWFYDMIGCIPVDRTGSPEKAFYAARRALERGELVVLFPQGRIRLPDDPRKPLKRGVIALAAMAQVPIIPVRLSGVGGMGRLVSAVIIRSHARINAGPPITVTDSRDQQALLTIEEFISRDVYKDYPEHFDGQGNYIKGID
;
A
#
# COMPACT_ATOMS: atom_id res chain seq x y z
N MET A 1 49.71 13.58 19.52
CA MET A 1 48.48 14.22 19.00
C MET A 1 47.78 13.46 17.84
N ASN A 2 48.34 12.42 17.24
CA ASN A 2 47.82 11.84 15.99
C ASN A 2 46.91 10.60 16.16
N ALA A 3 46.90 9.95 17.33
CA ALA A 3 46.10 8.75 17.53
C ALA A 3 44.60 9.04 17.74
N VAL A 4 44.23 10.16 18.33
CA VAL A 4 42.83 10.54 18.60
C VAL A 4 42.05 10.80 17.30
N TRP A 5 42.70 11.41 16.31
CA TRP A 5 42.08 11.66 15.00
C TRP A 5 41.76 10.38 14.19
N TRP A 6 42.58 9.34 14.32
CA TRP A 6 42.35 8.07 13.69
C TRP A 6 41.14 7.32 14.33
N VAL A 7 41.02 7.38 15.64
CA VAL A 7 39.87 6.75 16.35
C VAL A 7 38.55 7.46 16.02
N VAL A 8 38.56 8.78 15.92
CA VAL A 8 37.35 9.56 15.53
C VAL A 8 36.99 9.37 14.05
N GLY A 9 37.97 9.23 13.15
CA GLY A 9 37.71 9.02 11.74
C GLY A 9 37.29 7.59 11.37
N VAL A 10 37.81 6.57 12.05
CA VAL A 10 37.50 5.15 11.79
C VAL A 10 36.15 4.74 12.37
N SER A 11 35.74 5.33 13.51
CA SER A 11 34.47 5.02 14.15
C SER A 11 33.24 5.23 13.26
N PRO A 12 33.02 6.38 12.60
CA PRO A 12 31.85 6.59 11.74
C PRO A 12 31.86 5.71 10.49
N VAL A 13 33.04 5.40 9.94
CA VAL A 13 33.16 4.50 8.78
C VAL A 13 32.77 3.05 9.16
N ILE A 14 33.23 2.57 10.33
CA ILE A 14 32.87 1.25 10.82
C ILE A 14 31.37 1.19 11.12
N LEU A 15 30.79 2.23 11.72
CA LEU A 15 29.36 2.31 11.99
C LEU A 15 28.55 2.27 10.68
N LEU A 16 28.95 3.05 9.68
CA LEU A 16 28.29 3.07 8.37
C LEU A 16 28.38 1.69 7.68
N ALA A 17 29.57 1.10 7.68
CA ALA A 17 29.77 -0.24 7.11
C ALA A 17 28.90 -1.29 7.83
N GLY A 18 28.82 -1.23 9.15
CA GLY A 18 27.94 -2.08 9.96
C GLY A 18 26.46 -1.89 9.64
N LEU A 19 26.00 -0.64 9.46
CA LEU A 19 24.63 -0.32 9.06
C LEU A 19 24.31 -0.85 7.66
N VAL A 20 25.21 -0.65 6.69
CA VAL A 20 25.05 -1.16 5.32
C VAL A 20 25.03 -2.70 5.31
N TRP A 21 25.93 -3.33 6.06
CA TRP A 21 25.96 -4.77 6.20
C TRP A 21 24.65 -5.30 6.81
N ARG A 22 24.18 -4.68 7.90
CA ARG A 22 22.91 -5.02 8.55
C ARG A 22 21.71 -4.83 7.64
N PHE A 23 21.65 -3.73 6.88
CA PHE A 23 20.62 -3.48 5.87
C PHE A 23 20.59 -4.62 4.84
N ARG A 24 21.75 -4.99 4.29
CA ARG A 24 21.86 -6.09 3.33
C ARG A 24 21.47 -7.44 3.92
N LEU A 25 21.92 -7.74 5.14
CA LEU A 25 21.61 -9.00 5.81
C LEU A 25 20.11 -9.14 6.07
N VAL A 26 19.48 -8.12 6.68
CA VAL A 26 18.06 -8.12 6.98
C VAL A 26 17.25 -8.15 5.68
N GLY A 27 17.61 -7.31 4.71
CA GLY A 27 16.94 -7.24 3.42
C GLY A 27 16.94 -8.58 2.69
N LYS A 28 18.11 -9.23 2.58
CA LYS A 28 18.24 -10.54 1.94
C LYS A 28 17.45 -11.64 2.66
N ARG A 29 17.42 -11.61 3.99
CA ARG A 29 16.74 -12.63 4.81
C ARG A 29 15.21 -12.53 4.71
N HIS A 30 14.67 -11.34 4.58
CA HIS A 30 13.23 -11.08 4.70
C HIS A 30 12.59 -10.59 3.39
N GLY A 31 13.36 -10.23 2.37
CA GLY A 31 12.83 -9.86 1.05
C GLY A 31 12.09 -11.03 0.40
N ARG A 32 10.96 -10.74 -0.23
CA ARG A 32 10.12 -11.72 -0.92
C ARG A 32 9.75 -11.30 -2.33
N ALA A 33 9.58 -10.00 -2.56
CA ALA A 33 9.24 -9.45 -3.86
C ALA A 33 10.50 -9.10 -4.64
N ASP A 34 10.56 -9.48 -5.92
CA ASP A 34 11.63 -9.06 -6.83
C ASP A 34 11.23 -7.75 -7.52
N TRP A 35 11.81 -6.66 -7.06
CA TRP A 35 11.61 -5.30 -7.60
C TRP A 35 12.53 -4.98 -8.79
N GLY A 36 13.27 -5.97 -9.29
CA GLY A 36 14.19 -5.79 -10.42
C GLY A 36 15.54 -5.13 -10.05
N GLY A 37 15.82 -4.93 -8.77
CA GLY A 37 17.08 -4.29 -8.34
C GLY A 37 17.48 -4.61 -6.91
N SER A 38 18.77 -4.77 -6.69
CA SER A 38 19.33 -5.17 -5.37
C SER A 38 18.92 -4.24 -4.24
N PHE A 39 18.92 -2.92 -4.47
CA PHE A 39 18.54 -1.94 -3.44
C PHE A 39 17.07 -2.11 -3.02
N LEU A 40 16.15 -2.15 -3.98
CA LEU A 40 14.71 -2.30 -3.70
C LEU A 40 14.39 -3.65 -3.07
N ASN A 41 15.07 -4.73 -3.49
CA ASN A 41 14.88 -6.05 -2.90
C ASN A 41 15.34 -6.09 -1.43
N HIS A 42 16.43 -5.38 -1.09
CA HIS A 42 16.84 -5.26 0.30
C HIS A 42 15.90 -4.35 1.10
N LEU A 43 15.44 -3.25 0.49
CA LEU A 43 14.46 -2.36 1.10
C LEU A 43 13.15 -3.10 1.41
N ASP A 44 12.66 -3.94 0.48
CA ASP A 44 11.48 -4.80 0.70
C ASP A 44 11.62 -5.63 1.99
N GLY A 45 12.75 -6.32 2.17
CA GLY A 45 12.98 -7.11 3.38
C GLY A 45 13.04 -6.30 4.66
N VAL A 46 13.66 -5.11 4.63
CA VAL A 46 13.70 -4.21 5.78
C VAL A 46 12.31 -3.67 6.11
N MET A 47 11.53 -3.29 5.09
CA MET A 47 10.16 -2.79 5.28
C MET A 47 9.23 -3.87 5.85
N ARG A 48 9.37 -5.13 5.44
CA ARG A 48 8.63 -6.26 6.04
C ARG A 48 8.94 -6.44 7.52
N VAL A 49 10.20 -6.33 7.91
CA VAL A 49 10.58 -6.38 9.34
C VAL A 49 10.03 -5.18 10.10
N PHE A 50 10.07 -4.00 9.50
CA PHE A 50 9.52 -2.79 10.10
C PHE A 50 8.01 -2.91 10.31
N THR A 51 7.26 -3.29 9.29
CA THR A 51 5.80 -3.43 9.40
C THR A 51 5.40 -4.54 10.39
N ALA A 52 6.09 -5.68 10.36
CA ALA A 52 5.82 -6.78 11.28
C ALA A 52 6.07 -6.41 12.75
N ARG A 53 7.12 -5.61 13.03
CA ARG A 53 7.50 -5.28 14.43
C ARG A 53 6.89 -3.98 14.92
N TYR A 54 6.88 -2.95 14.08
CA TYR A 54 6.45 -1.61 14.47
C TYR A 54 4.94 -1.43 14.32
N HIS A 55 4.40 -1.86 13.17
CA HIS A 55 2.96 -1.84 12.90
C HIS A 55 2.25 -3.14 13.34
N ARG A 56 2.99 -4.11 13.87
CA ARG A 56 2.45 -5.43 14.29
C ARG A 56 1.54 -6.04 13.23
N LEU A 57 1.98 -5.92 11.96
CA LEU A 57 1.20 -6.35 10.81
C LEU A 57 0.92 -7.85 10.85
N GLU A 58 -0.36 -8.19 10.88
CA GLU A 58 -0.90 -9.54 10.75
C GLU A 58 -1.55 -9.70 9.39
N HIS A 59 -1.19 -10.72 8.65
CA HIS A 59 -1.76 -10.99 7.33
C HIS A 59 -1.56 -12.43 6.91
N ASP A 60 -2.52 -12.98 6.17
CA ASP A 60 -2.32 -14.14 5.32
C ASP A 60 -1.65 -13.73 4.00
N PRO A 61 -0.99 -14.65 3.29
CA PRO A 61 -0.49 -14.37 1.96
C PRO A 61 -1.60 -13.85 1.05
N LEU A 62 -1.36 -12.72 0.36
CA LEU A 62 -2.32 -12.22 -0.62
C LEU A 62 -2.51 -13.26 -1.75
N PRO A 63 -3.75 -13.59 -2.14
CA PRO A 63 -4.05 -14.59 -3.16
C PRO A 63 -3.79 -14.04 -4.58
N VAL A 64 -2.63 -13.42 -4.78
CA VAL A 64 -2.21 -12.88 -6.08
C VAL A 64 -1.71 -14.00 -6.97
N PRO A 65 -1.95 -13.94 -8.29
CA PRO A 65 -1.45 -14.96 -9.22
C PRO A 65 0.10 -14.96 -9.22
N VAL A 66 0.70 -16.14 -9.39
CA VAL A 66 2.16 -16.30 -9.49
C VAL A 66 2.72 -15.51 -10.67
N SER A 67 1.99 -15.47 -11.79
CA SER A 67 2.28 -14.69 -12.98
C SER A 67 1.01 -14.06 -13.54
N GLY A 68 1.16 -13.06 -14.43
CA GLY A 68 0.05 -12.29 -14.95
C GLY A 68 -0.37 -11.13 -14.04
N GLY A 69 -1.22 -10.27 -14.59
CA GLY A 69 -1.73 -9.09 -13.90
C GLY A 69 -2.86 -9.40 -12.94
N ALA A 70 -3.02 -8.58 -11.91
CA ALA A 70 -4.21 -8.54 -11.07
C ALA A 70 -4.39 -7.16 -10.47
N ILE A 71 -5.63 -6.79 -10.15
CA ILE A 71 -5.96 -5.57 -9.44
C ILE A 71 -6.16 -5.90 -7.96
N ILE A 72 -5.49 -5.19 -7.08
CA ILE A 72 -5.75 -5.20 -5.65
C ILE A 72 -6.66 -3.99 -5.36
N ALA A 73 -7.90 -4.25 -4.97
CA ALA A 73 -8.86 -3.22 -4.59
C ALA A 73 -8.95 -3.13 -3.07
N SER A 74 -8.44 -2.05 -2.48
CA SER A 74 -8.36 -1.89 -1.03
C SER A 74 -9.09 -0.65 -0.53
N ASN A 75 -9.56 -0.69 0.72
CA ASN A 75 -9.91 0.54 1.46
C ASN A 75 -8.65 1.38 1.70
N HIS A 76 -8.85 2.67 1.96
CA HIS A 76 -7.76 3.63 2.17
C HIS A 76 -7.97 4.41 3.45
N LEU A 77 -7.13 4.16 4.44
CA LEU A 77 -7.24 4.71 5.80
C LEU A 77 -6.14 5.74 6.09
N SER A 78 -4.93 5.53 5.56
CA SER A 78 -3.79 6.40 5.84
C SER A 78 -2.70 6.28 4.77
N GLY A 79 -1.68 7.14 4.86
CA GLY A 79 -0.49 7.03 4.01
C GLY A 79 0.42 5.83 4.30
N ALA A 80 0.16 5.06 5.37
CA ALA A 80 0.86 3.82 5.66
C ALA A 80 0.34 2.62 4.85
N ASP A 81 -0.87 2.71 4.28
CA ASP A 81 -1.51 1.60 3.58
C ASP A 81 -0.66 1.01 2.44
N PRO A 82 -0.01 1.82 1.58
CA PRO A 82 0.86 1.27 0.54
C PRO A 82 2.02 0.43 1.08
N LEU A 83 2.61 0.87 2.20
CA LEU A 83 3.69 0.16 2.86
C LEU A 83 3.22 -1.19 3.43
N LEU A 84 2.07 -1.20 4.10
CA LEU A 84 1.48 -2.41 4.67
C LEU A 84 1.11 -3.42 3.58
N LEU A 85 0.45 -2.97 2.50
CA LEU A 85 0.08 -3.81 1.35
C LEU A 85 1.32 -4.38 0.64
N SER A 86 2.36 -3.56 0.42
CA SER A 86 3.63 -4.04 -0.16
C SER A 86 4.27 -5.12 0.69
N SER A 87 4.22 -4.96 2.02
CA SER A 87 4.77 -5.95 2.95
C SER A 87 4.00 -7.27 3.00
N ALA A 88 2.73 -7.29 2.62
CA ALA A 88 1.92 -8.50 2.53
C ALA A 88 2.01 -9.20 1.16
N SER A 89 2.42 -8.49 0.12
CA SER A 89 2.46 -9.02 -1.24
C SER A 89 3.74 -9.80 -1.53
N PRO A 90 3.68 -10.99 -2.17
CA PRO A 90 4.87 -11.71 -2.62
C PRO A 90 5.47 -11.12 -3.91
N ARG A 91 4.79 -10.16 -4.54
CA ARG A 91 5.19 -9.53 -5.82
C ARG A 91 5.14 -8.01 -5.70
N PRO A 92 5.93 -7.26 -6.51
CA PRO A 92 5.88 -5.81 -6.56
C PRO A 92 4.48 -5.26 -6.85
N LEU A 93 4.11 -4.17 -6.19
CA LEU A 93 2.83 -3.50 -6.34
C LEU A 93 3.01 -2.13 -7.01
N ARG A 94 2.18 -1.82 -8.03
CA ARG A 94 2.11 -0.52 -8.69
C ARG A 94 0.94 0.27 -8.10
N PHE A 95 1.22 1.32 -7.36
CA PHE A 95 0.19 2.15 -6.75
C PHE A 95 -0.24 3.27 -7.70
N VAL A 96 -1.54 3.50 -7.79
CA VAL A 96 -2.07 4.69 -8.45
C VAL A 96 -2.13 5.82 -7.43
N ILE A 97 -1.33 6.86 -7.64
CA ILE A 97 -1.09 7.97 -6.69
C ILE A 97 -1.54 9.27 -7.33
N ALA A 98 -2.22 10.12 -6.55
CA ALA A 98 -2.60 11.47 -7.02
C ALA A 98 -1.38 12.28 -7.44
N THR A 99 -1.46 12.99 -8.56
CA THR A 99 -0.35 13.75 -9.16
C THR A 99 0.27 14.71 -8.16
N GLU A 100 -0.54 15.34 -7.31
CA GLU A 100 -0.09 16.28 -6.28
C GLU A 100 0.86 15.64 -5.24
N GLN A 101 0.66 14.34 -4.96
CA GLN A 101 1.55 13.56 -4.09
C GLN A 101 2.74 12.99 -4.85
N TYR A 102 2.52 12.56 -6.10
CA TYR A 102 3.55 11.99 -6.95
C TYR A 102 4.65 12.99 -7.26
N GLU A 103 4.30 14.26 -7.52
CA GLU A 103 5.25 15.33 -7.85
C GLU A 103 5.95 15.95 -6.64
N HIS A 104 5.74 15.40 -5.43
CA HIS A 104 6.44 15.89 -4.25
C HIS A 104 7.96 15.75 -4.43
N PRO A 105 8.75 16.84 -4.34
CA PRO A 105 10.16 16.84 -4.73
C PRO A 105 11.04 15.79 -4.06
N MET A 106 10.74 15.48 -2.79
CA MET A 106 11.50 14.50 -2.01
C MET A 106 11.08 13.04 -2.29
N LEU A 107 9.90 12.78 -2.89
CA LEU A 107 9.34 11.43 -3.03
C LEU A 107 9.22 10.98 -4.47
N ARG A 108 9.23 11.90 -5.43
CA ARG A 108 9.07 11.59 -6.85
C ARG A 108 10.05 10.52 -7.33
N TRP A 109 11.34 10.68 -7.04
CA TRP A 109 12.36 9.71 -7.43
C TRP A 109 12.06 8.29 -6.90
N PHE A 110 11.50 8.20 -5.69
CA PHE A 110 11.11 6.92 -5.09
C PHE A 110 9.88 6.34 -5.78
N TYR A 111 8.88 7.16 -6.07
CA TYR A 111 7.68 6.73 -6.80
C TYR A 111 8.00 6.27 -8.22
N ASP A 112 8.91 6.96 -8.91
CA ASP A 112 9.42 6.54 -10.21
C ASP A 112 10.12 5.19 -10.11
N MET A 113 10.97 5.00 -9.12
CA MET A 113 11.75 3.78 -8.91
C MET A 113 10.88 2.55 -8.62
N ILE A 114 9.80 2.70 -7.84
CA ILE A 114 8.85 1.60 -7.56
C ILE A 114 7.74 1.50 -8.61
N GLY A 115 7.73 2.35 -9.63
CA GLY A 115 6.80 2.32 -10.75
C GLY A 115 5.37 2.70 -10.39
N CYS A 116 5.18 3.69 -9.52
CA CYS A 116 3.87 4.27 -9.25
C CYS A 116 3.29 4.95 -10.47
N ILE A 117 1.96 5.00 -10.55
CA ILE A 117 1.21 5.56 -11.66
C ILE A 117 0.54 6.85 -11.20
N PRO A 118 0.96 8.04 -11.71
CA PRO A 118 0.32 9.29 -11.35
C PRO A 118 -1.10 9.39 -11.93
N VAL A 119 -2.06 9.87 -11.14
CA VAL A 119 -3.43 10.15 -11.58
C VAL A 119 -3.80 11.61 -11.33
N ASP A 120 -4.13 12.30 -12.40
CA ASP A 120 -4.78 13.60 -12.32
C ASP A 120 -6.29 13.38 -12.09
N ARG A 121 -6.74 13.71 -10.88
CA ARG A 121 -8.13 13.47 -10.46
C ARG A 121 -9.10 14.55 -10.94
N THR A 122 -8.57 15.68 -11.39
CA THR A 122 -9.34 16.87 -11.80
C THR A 122 -9.32 17.11 -13.30
N GLY A 123 -8.27 16.67 -13.99
CA GLY A 123 -8.07 16.88 -15.43
C GLY A 123 -8.29 15.59 -16.23
N SER A 124 -7.25 14.81 -16.46
CA SER A 124 -7.25 13.66 -17.38
C SER A 124 -7.00 12.32 -16.65
N PRO A 125 -7.97 11.77 -15.92
CA PRO A 125 -7.81 10.48 -15.24
C PRO A 125 -7.60 9.31 -16.21
N GLU A 126 -7.95 9.48 -17.50
CA GLU A 126 -7.81 8.46 -18.54
C GLU A 126 -6.33 8.07 -18.76
N LYS A 127 -5.40 9.02 -18.64
CA LYS A 127 -3.96 8.73 -18.78
C LYS A 127 -3.50 7.70 -17.77
N ALA A 128 -3.91 7.86 -16.50
CA ALA A 128 -3.61 6.89 -15.45
C ALA A 128 -4.31 5.54 -15.69
N PHE A 129 -5.54 5.56 -16.17
CA PHE A 129 -6.29 4.36 -16.53
C PHE A 129 -5.56 3.54 -17.58
N TYR A 130 -5.12 4.16 -18.69
CA TYR A 130 -4.34 3.48 -19.72
C TYR A 130 -2.95 3.05 -19.25
N ALA A 131 -2.31 3.81 -18.37
CA ALA A 131 -1.03 3.41 -17.78
C ALA A 131 -1.19 2.18 -16.87
N ALA A 132 -2.23 2.15 -16.05
CA ALA A 132 -2.58 1.00 -15.20
C ALA A 132 -2.92 -0.24 -16.07
N ARG A 133 -3.69 -0.06 -17.12
CA ARG A 133 -4.00 -1.14 -18.08
C ARG A 133 -2.73 -1.74 -18.68
N ARG A 134 -1.83 -0.91 -19.19
CA ARG A 134 -0.53 -1.39 -19.72
C ARG A 134 0.32 -2.13 -18.68
N ALA A 135 0.28 -1.69 -17.42
CA ALA A 135 0.97 -2.40 -16.33
C ALA A 135 0.38 -3.80 -16.12
N LEU A 136 -0.96 -3.91 -16.09
CA LEU A 136 -1.66 -5.20 -15.99
C LEU A 136 -1.37 -6.13 -17.16
N GLU A 137 -1.35 -5.60 -18.39
CA GLU A 137 -1.02 -6.34 -19.62
C GLU A 137 0.43 -6.86 -19.62
N ARG A 138 1.35 -6.16 -18.94
CA ARG A 138 2.73 -6.67 -18.69
C ARG A 138 2.79 -7.69 -17.56
N GLY A 139 1.66 -8.04 -16.96
CA GLY A 139 1.58 -9.00 -15.88
C GLY A 139 1.88 -8.40 -14.49
N GLU A 140 1.85 -7.08 -14.33
CA GLU A 140 2.12 -6.41 -13.05
C GLU A 140 0.86 -6.37 -12.15
N LEU A 141 1.06 -6.22 -10.85
CA LEU A 141 -0.03 -6.04 -9.89
C LEU A 141 -0.29 -4.54 -9.70
N VAL A 142 -1.53 -4.11 -9.88
CA VAL A 142 -1.93 -2.70 -9.71
C VAL A 142 -2.84 -2.57 -8.50
N VAL A 143 -2.51 -1.64 -7.59
CA VAL A 143 -3.32 -1.31 -6.42
C VAL A 143 -4.19 -0.11 -6.72
N LEU A 144 -5.47 -0.26 -6.48
CA LEU A 144 -6.46 0.80 -6.55
C LEU A 144 -7.14 0.97 -5.19
N PHE A 145 -7.34 2.21 -4.81
CA PHE A 145 -8.22 2.58 -3.71
C PHE A 145 -9.53 3.12 -4.30
N PRO A 146 -10.55 2.26 -4.52
CA PRO A 146 -11.74 2.65 -5.28
C PRO A 146 -12.59 3.71 -4.57
N GLN A 147 -12.31 4.00 -3.30
CA GLN A 147 -12.85 5.14 -2.55
C GLN A 147 -12.38 6.49 -3.11
N GLY A 148 -11.22 6.51 -3.82
CA GLY A 148 -10.64 7.70 -4.46
C GLY A 148 -9.94 8.69 -3.54
N ARG A 149 -10.01 8.51 -2.23
CA ARG A 149 -9.32 9.28 -1.18
C ARG A 149 -9.22 8.46 0.10
N ILE A 150 -8.40 8.89 1.03
CA ILE A 150 -8.46 8.40 2.40
C ILE A 150 -9.86 8.67 2.95
N ARG A 151 -10.46 7.66 3.57
CA ARG A 151 -11.76 7.76 4.23
C ARG A 151 -11.63 7.47 5.71
N LEU A 152 -12.19 8.34 6.51
CA LEU A 152 -12.35 8.16 7.94
C LEU A 152 -13.66 7.42 8.24
N PRO A 153 -13.78 6.79 9.41
CA PRO A 153 -14.99 6.07 9.80
C PRO A 153 -16.25 6.94 9.82
N ASP A 154 -16.13 8.22 10.15
CA ASP A 154 -17.20 9.22 10.19
C ASP A 154 -17.52 9.88 8.83
N ASP A 155 -16.75 9.54 7.79
CA ASP A 155 -16.99 10.07 6.45
C ASP A 155 -18.31 9.51 5.88
N PRO A 156 -19.13 10.36 5.22
CA PRO A 156 -20.34 9.90 4.56
C PRO A 156 -20.05 8.79 3.56
N ARG A 157 -20.83 7.71 3.58
CA ARG A 157 -20.71 6.64 2.60
C ARG A 157 -20.96 7.17 1.18
N LYS A 158 -19.98 7.00 0.31
CA LYS A 158 -20.09 7.32 -1.11
C LYS A 158 -19.80 6.06 -1.90
N PRO A 159 -20.52 5.82 -3.01
CA PRO A 159 -20.27 4.68 -3.87
C PRO A 159 -18.80 4.60 -4.31
N LEU A 160 -18.31 3.39 -4.51
CA LEU A 160 -16.98 3.19 -5.06
C LEU A 160 -16.89 3.67 -6.51
N LYS A 161 -15.69 4.09 -6.92
CA LYS A 161 -15.42 4.46 -8.31
C LYS A 161 -15.45 3.22 -9.20
N ARG A 162 -16.27 3.23 -10.25
CA ARG A 162 -16.43 2.12 -11.21
C ARG A 162 -15.17 1.82 -12.04
N GLY A 163 -14.17 2.69 -12.01
CA GLY A 163 -12.92 2.51 -12.75
C GLY A 163 -12.21 1.19 -12.45
N VAL A 164 -12.38 0.63 -11.25
CA VAL A 164 -11.80 -0.67 -10.88
C VAL A 164 -12.41 -1.81 -11.72
N ILE A 165 -13.73 -1.81 -11.92
CA ILE A 165 -14.46 -2.81 -12.71
C ILE A 165 -14.10 -2.65 -14.20
N ALA A 166 -14.15 -1.42 -14.72
CA ALA A 166 -13.81 -1.15 -16.11
C ALA A 166 -12.38 -1.58 -16.45
N LEU A 167 -11.43 -1.29 -15.57
CA LEU A 167 -10.02 -1.66 -15.77
C LEU A 167 -9.84 -3.18 -15.76
N ALA A 168 -10.49 -3.90 -14.84
CA ALA A 168 -10.42 -5.35 -14.76
C ALA A 168 -10.99 -6.03 -16.01
N ALA A 169 -12.17 -5.59 -16.45
CA ALA A 169 -12.81 -6.11 -17.66
C ALA A 169 -11.96 -5.87 -18.92
N MET A 170 -11.40 -4.65 -19.06
CA MET A 170 -10.57 -4.30 -20.23
C MET A 170 -9.22 -5.02 -20.25
N ALA A 171 -8.60 -5.21 -19.10
CA ALA A 171 -7.32 -5.90 -18.99
C ALA A 171 -7.47 -7.43 -18.84
N GLN A 172 -8.71 -7.93 -18.71
CA GLN A 172 -9.02 -9.34 -18.48
C GLN A 172 -8.27 -9.96 -17.30
N VAL A 173 -8.22 -9.24 -16.19
CA VAL A 173 -7.52 -9.64 -14.96
C VAL A 173 -8.47 -9.72 -13.77
N PRO A 174 -8.20 -10.58 -12.78
CA PRO A 174 -9.01 -10.66 -11.59
C PRO A 174 -8.82 -9.44 -10.68
N ILE A 175 -9.86 -9.13 -9.90
CA ILE A 175 -9.80 -8.17 -8.79
C ILE A 175 -9.71 -8.96 -7.49
N ILE A 176 -8.75 -8.60 -6.65
CA ILE A 176 -8.56 -9.15 -5.30
C ILE A 176 -9.01 -8.07 -4.33
N PRO A 177 -10.17 -8.22 -3.68
CA PRO A 177 -10.58 -7.28 -2.65
C PRO A 177 -9.73 -7.48 -1.41
N VAL A 178 -9.19 -6.39 -0.87
CA VAL A 178 -8.33 -6.42 0.30
C VAL A 178 -8.82 -5.39 1.31
N ARG A 179 -8.93 -5.81 2.56
CA ARG A 179 -9.32 -4.94 3.66
C ARG A 179 -8.18 -4.73 4.62
N LEU A 180 -7.87 -3.47 4.86
CA LEU A 180 -6.98 -2.98 5.91
C LEU A 180 -7.80 -2.61 7.15
N SER A 181 -7.28 -2.96 8.32
CA SER A 181 -7.85 -2.58 9.62
C SER A 181 -6.74 -2.40 10.66
N GLY A 182 -7.03 -1.80 11.81
CA GLY A 182 -6.05 -1.57 12.88
C GLY A 182 -4.89 -0.64 12.48
N VAL A 183 -5.07 0.20 11.45
CA VAL A 183 -4.03 1.12 10.95
C VAL A 183 -4.00 2.39 11.79
N GLY A 184 -2.86 2.72 12.38
CA GLY A 184 -2.66 3.98 13.10
C GLY A 184 -2.53 5.18 12.17
N GLY A 185 -2.77 6.38 12.71
CA GLY A 185 -2.64 7.61 11.95
C GLY A 185 -3.65 7.75 10.82
N MET A 186 -4.89 7.32 11.03
CA MET A 186 -5.96 7.48 10.05
C MET A 186 -6.11 8.95 9.61
N GLY A 187 -6.32 9.17 8.32
CA GLY A 187 -6.40 10.52 7.76
C GLY A 187 -5.05 11.19 7.51
N ARG A 188 -3.97 10.73 8.13
CA ARG A 188 -2.62 11.29 7.94
C ARG A 188 -1.93 10.67 6.72
N LEU A 189 -1.09 11.46 6.07
CA LEU A 189 -0.30 10.99 4.92
C LEU A 189 1.07 10.48 5.38
N VAL A 190 2.09 11.30 5.33
CA VAL A 190 3.49 10.88 5.59
C VAL A 190 3.71 10.46 7.04
N SER A 191 3.14 11.20 8.00
CA SER A 191 3.31 10.90 9.43
C SER A 191 2.67 9.58 9.86
N ALA A 192 1.71 9.04 9.12
CA ALA A 192 1.10 7.73 9.42
C ALA A 192 2.13 6.59 9.47
N VAL A 193 3.20 6.68 8.69
CA VAL A 193 4.26 5.65 8.64
C VAL A 193 5.00 5.49 9.98
N ILE A 194 5.06 6.55 10.79
CA ILE A 194 5.73 6.55 12.09
C ILE A 194 4.75 6.48 13.27
N ILE A 195 3.46 6.29 13.03
CA ILE A 195 2.46 6.05 14.07
C ILE A 195 2.26 4.55 14.20
N ARG A 196 2.44 4.02 15.41
CA ARG A 196 2.26 2.59 15.68
C ARG A 196 0.85 2.14 15.36
N SER A 197 0.72 0.90 14.91
CA SER A 197 -0.55 0.26 14.62
C SER A 197 -0.57 -1.20 15.06
N HIS A 198 -1.74 -1.80 15.03
CA HIS A 198 -1.97 -3.24 15.05
C HIS A 198 -2.66 -3.60 13.74
N ALA A 199 -1.94 -3.39 12.65
CA ALA A 199 -2.50 -3.49 11.32
C ALA A 199 -2.84 -4.95 10.95
N ARG A 200 -4.00 -5.13 10.31
CA ARG A 200 -4.42 -6.41 9.76
C ARG A 200 -4.79 -6.27 8.31
N ILE A 201 -4.42 -7.26 7.53
CA ILE A 201 -4.79 -7.36 6.11
C ILE A 201 -5.58 -8.65 5.92
N ASN A 202 -6.79 -8.51 5.45
CA ASN A 202 -7.65 -9.61 5.03
C ASN A 202 -7.88 -9.51 3.54
N ALA A 203 -7.67 -10.59 2.80
CA ALA A 203 -7.95 -10.67 1.37
C ALA A 203 -9.16 -11.56 1.13
N GLY A 204 -10.04 -11.13 0.23
CA GLY A 204 -11.15 -11.94 -0.25
C GLY A 204 -10.74 -12.80 -1.46
N PRO A 205 -11.63 -13.68 -1.91
CA PRO A 205 -11.41 -14.47 -3.12
C PRO A 205 -11.31 -13.56 -4.35
N PRO A 206 -10.48 -13.93 -5.35
CA PRO A 206 -10.41 -13.20 -6.61
C PRO A 206 -11.77 -13.14 -7.32
N ILE A 207 -12.13 -11.96 -7.79
CA ILE A 207 -13.38 -11.69 -8.53
C ILE A 207 -13.03 -11.53 -10.00
N THR A 208 -13.61 -12.35 -10.86
CA THR A 208 -13.49 -12.24 -12.31
C THR A 208 -14.60 -11.34 -12.84
N VAL A 209 -14.21 -10.35 -13.65
CA VAL A 209 -15.12 -9.38 -14.25
C VAL A 209 -14.96 -9.43 -15.76
N THR A 210 -16.06 -9.66 -16.47
CA THR A 210 -16.10 -9.69 -17.94
C THR A 210 -16.84 -8.49 -18.53
N ASP A 211 -17.73 -7.86 -17.76
CA ASP A 211 -18.47 -6.67 -18.15
C ASP A 211 -18.00 -5.45 -17.34
N SER A 212 -17.63 -4.38 -18.04
CA SER A 212 -17.24 -3.10 -17.43
C SER A 212 -18.33 -2.41 -16.61
N ARG A 213 -19.57 -2.89 -16.70
CA ARG A 213 -20.75 -2.40 -15.99
C ARG A 213 -21.22 -3.33 -14.86
N ASP A 214 -20.44 -4.36 -14.53
CA ASP A 214 -20.79 -5.32 -13.48
C ASP A 214 -20.99 -4.64 -12.13
N GLN A 215 -22.24 -4.35 -11.83
CA GLN A 215 -22.64 -3.70 -10.58
C GLN A 215 -22.53 -4.67 -9.40
N GLN A 216 -22.75 -5.97 -9.63
CA GLN A 216 -22.69 -6.96 -8.55
C GLN A 216 -21.25 -7.13 -8.05
N ALA A 217 -20.27 -7.20 -8.96
CA ALA A 217 -18.87 -7.23 -8.59
C ALA A 217 -18.46 -5.98 -7.78
N LEU A 218 -18.95 -4.78 -8.18
CA LEU A 218 -18.68 -3.55 -7.45
C LEU A 218 -19.25 -3.58 -6.03
N LEU A 219 -20.48 -4.05 -5.87
CA LEU A 219 -21.12 -4.19 -4.55
C LEU A 219 -20.40 -5.22 -3.67
N THR A 220 -19.96 -6.33 -4.24
CA THR A 220 -19.17 -7.34 -3.53
C THR A 220 -17.85 -6.78 -3.01
N ILE A 221 -17.15 -5.99 -3.84
CA ILE A 221 -15.93 -5.30 -3.42
C ILE A 221 -16.24 -4.30 -2.31
N GLU A 222 -17.29 -3.48 -2.47
CA GLU A 222 -17.69 -2.47 -1.49
C GLU A 222 -18.02 -3.11 -0.15
N GLU A 223 -18.82 -4.16 -0.14
CA GLU A 223 -19.16 -4.90 1.06
C GLU A 223 -17.91 -5.46 1.76
N PHE A 224 -16.97 -6.01 0.99
CA PHE A 224 -15.76 -6.61 1.56
C PHE A 224 -14.84 -5.58 2.21
N ILE A 225 -14.54 -4.48 1.50
CA ILE A 225 -13.59 -3.46 1.97
C ILE A 225 -14.19 -2.48 2.98
N SER A 226 -15.52 -2.43 3.10
CA SER A 226 -16.22 -1.50 4.01
C SER A 226 -16.81 -2.18 5.26
N ARG A 227 -16.56 -3.50 5.43
CA ARG A 227 -17.09 -4.24 6.59
C ARG A 227 -16.58 -3.65 7.89
N ASP A 228 -17.51 -3.33 8.76
CA ASP A 228 -17.36 -3.09 10.20
C ASP A 228 -16.11 -2.32 10.66
N VAL A 229 -15.96 -1.08 10.21
CA VAL A 229 -14.98 -0.14 10.80
C VAL A 229 -15.19 -0.03 12.32
N TYR A 230 -16.43 -0.15 12.77
CA TYR A 230 -16.84 -0.15 14.18
C TYR A 230 -16.19 -1.28 15.00
N LYS A 231 -16.12 -2.49 14.45
CA LYS A 231 -15.51 -3.64 15.15
C LYS A 231 -13.99 -3.61 15.13
N ASP A 232 -13.43 -2.89 14.15
CA ASP A 232 -11.97 -2.82 13.99
C ASP A 232 -11.33 -1.77 14.89
N TYR A 233 -12.11 -0.74 15.28
CA TYR A 233 -11.63 0.41 16.07
C TYR A 233 -12.64 0.81 17.14
N PRO A 234 -13.03 -0.12 18.04
CA PRO A 234 -14.04 0.17 19.07
C PRO A 234 -13.63 1.35 19.96
N GLU A 235 -12.32 1.52 20.20
CA GLU A 235 -11.75 2.62 20.98
C GLU A 235 -11.89 3.98 20.32
N HIS A 236 -12.15 4.04 19.03
CA HIS A 236 -12.34 5.27 18.28
C HIS A 236 -13.82 5.74 18.27
N PHE A 237 -14.68 5.03 18.94
CA PHE A 237 -16.10 5.36 19.00
C PHE A 237 -16.57 5.50 20.44
N ASP A 238 -17.48 6.45 20.68
CA ASP A 238 -18.15 6.58 21.96
C ASP A 238 -19.20 5.47 22.17
N GLY A 239 -19.76 5.38 23.37
CA GLY A 239 -20.80 4.39 23.70
C GLY A 239 -22.11 4.55 22.90
N GLN A 240 -22.22 5.59 22.09
CA GLN A 240 -23.35 5.83 21.17
C GLN A 240 -22.97 5.56 19.72
N GLY A 241 -21.69 5.22 19.46
CA GLY A 241 -21.22 4.90 18.14
C GLY A 241 -20.74 6.07 17.29
N ASN A 242 -20.49 7.23 17.88
CA ASN A 242 -19.93 8.36 17.18
C ASN A 242 -18.39 8.30 17.23
N TYR A 243 -17.76 8.65 16.12
CA TYR A 243 -16.29 8.67 16.04
C TYR A 243 -15.70 9.78 16.92
N ILE A 244 -14.76 9.39 17.78
CA ILE A 244 -14.05 10.32 18.69
C ILE A 244 -12.84 10.89 17.96
N LYS A 245 -12.89 12.17 17.57
CA LYS A 245 -11.75 12.83 16.89
C LYS A 245 -10.61 13.05 17.86
N GLY A 246 -9.38 12.63 17.48
CA GLY A 246 -8.15 12.94 18.22
C GLY A 246 -7.62 11.82 19.09
N ILE A 247 -8.10 10.60 18.97
CA ILE A 247 -7.49 9.39 19.54
C ILE A 247 -6.56 8.79 18.46
N ASP A 248 -5.37 9.37 18.30
CA ASP A 248 -4.28 8.86 17.46
C ASP A 248 -3.00 8.67 18.30
#